data_cd3be98f76462b0b8a2ab3eae7f34c39
#
_entry.id   cd3be98f76462b0b8a2ab3eae7f34c39
#
_cell.length_a   1.000
_cell.length_b   1.000
_cell.length_c   1.000
_cell.angle_alpha   90.00
_cell.angle_beta   90.00
_cell.angle_gamma   90.00
#
_symmetry.space_group_name_H-M   'P 1'
#
loop_
_entity.id
_entity.type
_entity.pdbx_description
1 polymer ?
#
loop_
_entity_poly.entity_id
_entity_poly.type
_entity_poly.pdbx_seq_one_letter_code
_entity_poly.pdbx_strand_id
1 'polypeptide(L)'
;PLISENTKKHIRVDFQKVWQINCTEKEIQQLAKVKKIFYENGLDSGYWAYKPHHYTRCYADKLHQYAINYDGRVFKCTAQDYGDDKVIGRLNDDGTIKWNNYLLSELFAHSTFDNERCLNCKALPICMGPCIIRNFEARKSGRPIPCVFDNVQYSLQSFIIENAQKRHLIK
;
A
#
# COMPACT_ATOMS: atom_id res chain seq x y z
N PRO A 1 18.97 20.24 20.99
CA PRO A 1 18.13 19.21 20.36
C PRO A 1 18.70 17.82 20.65
N LEU A 2 17.85 16.84 20.94
CA LEU A 2 18.24 15.48 21.28
C LEU A 2 18.81 14.72 20.07
N ILE A 3 18.54 15.19 18.85
CA ILE A 3 18.95 14.56 17.59
C ILE A 3 19.61 15.62 16.71
N SER A 4 20.82 15.35 16.20
CA SER A 4 21.52 16.25 15.30
C SER A 4 20.82 16.39 13.94
N GLU A 5 21.00 17.50 13.24
CA GLU A 5 20.43 17.72 11.91
C GLU A 5 20.94 16.67 10.90
N ASN A 6 22.19 16.22 11.05
CA ASN A 6 22.72 15.16 10.20
C ASN A 6 22.04 13.82 10.45
N THR A 7 21.75 13.50 11.72
CA THR A 7 21.06 12.26 12.10
C THR A 7 19.60 12.27 11.62
N LYS A 8 18.93 13.42 11.66
CA LYS A 8 17.53 13.54 11.18
C LYS A 8 17.34 13.12 9.73
N LYS A 9 18.33 13.39 8.87
CA LYS A 9 18.30 13.02 7.45
C LYS A 9 18.23 11.50 7.21
N HIS A 10 18.65 10.72 8.19
CA HIS A 10 18.66 9.25 8.15
C HIS A 10 17.48 8.62 8.91
N ILE A 11 16.67 9.45 9.55
CA ILE A 11 15.49 8.98 10.30
C ILE A 11 14.24 9.21 9.48
N ARG A 12 13.51 8.12 9.26
CA ARG A 12 12.16 8.17 8.72
C ARG A 12 11.17 7.66 9.76
N VAL A 13 10.08 8.39 9.95
CA VAL A 13 9.00 8.02 10.86
C VAL A 13 7.76 7.69 10.06
N ASP A 14 7.39 6.44 10.02
CA ASP A 14 6.18 5.97 9.35
C ASP A 14 5.03 5.82 10.35
N PHE A 15 4.07 6.72 10.28
CA PHE A 15 2.83 6.59 11.05
C PHE A 15 1.87 5.68 10.31
N GLN A 16 1.59 4.53 10.89
CA GLN A 16 0.65 3.57 10.32
C GLN A 16 -0.65 3.55 11.11
N LYS A 17 -1.75 3.53 10.36
CA LYS A 17 -3.06 3.26 10.91
C LYS A 17 -3.12 1.80 11.36
N VAL A 18 -3.76 1.54 12.48
CA VAL A 18 -4.14 0.17 12.86
C VAL A 18 -5.23 -0.30 11.91
N TRP A 19 -4.94 -1.30 11.08
CA TRP A 19 -5.80 -1.71 9.98
C TRP A 19 -7.14 -2.31 10.42
N GLN A 20 -7.19 -2.85 11.62
CA GLN A 20 -8.37 -3.47 12.22
C GLN A 20 -9.39 -2.46 12.75
N ILE A 21 -9.03 -1.18 12.82
CA ILE A 21 -9.86 -0.14 13.39
C ILE A 21 -10.21 0.90 12.32
N ASN A 22 -11.50 1.25 12.23
CA ASN A 22 -11.93 2.37 11.41
C ASN A 22 -11.54 3.67 12.10
N CYS A 23 -10.63 4.44 11.51
CA CYS A 23 -10.28 5.75 12.03
C CYS A 23 -11.42 6.73 11.82
N THR A 24 -11.70 7.52 12.84
CA THR A 24 -12.59 8.66 12.76
C THR A 24 -11.93 9.81 12.00
N GLU A 25 -12.72 10.73 11.47
CA GLU A 25 -12.21 11.94 10.82
C GLU A 25 -11.30 12.77 11.73
N LYS A 26 -11.63 12.84 13.03
CA LYS A 26 -10.83 13.50 14.04
C LYS A 26 -9.43 12.88 14.18
N GLU A 27 -9.32 11.57 14.20
CA GLU A 27 -8.03 10.86 14.29
C GLU A 27 -7.18 11.07 13.03
N ILE A 28 -7.81 11.14 11.87
CA ILE A 28 -7.12 11.43 10.62
C ILE A 28 -6.57 12.85 10.60
N GLN A 29 -7.35 13.82 11.09
CA GLN A 29 -6.90 15.21 11.24
C GLN A 29 -5.76 15.33 12.27
N GLN A 30 -5.80 14.57 13.36
CA GLN A 30 -4.71 14.49 14.33
C GLN A 30 -3.45 13.93 13.71
N LEU A 31 -3.56 12.86 12.93
CA LEU A 31 -2.43 12.27 12.22
C LEU A 31 -1.79 13.27 11.24
N ALA A 32 -2.59 14.04 10.53
CA ALA A 32 -2.08 15.07 9.62
C ALA A 32 -1.30 16.17 10.38
N LYS A 33 -1.79 16.59 11.55
CA LYS A 33 -1.08 17.55 12.42
C LYS A 33 0.26 17.00 12.92
N VAL A 34 0.27 15.75 13.38
CA VAL A 34 1.50 15.10 13.85
C VAL A 34 2.52 15.00 12.71
N LYS A 35 2.13 14.60 11.52
CA LYS A 35 3.01 14.55 10.34
C LYS A 35 3.60 15.92 10.01
N LYS A 36 2.79 16.96 10.08
CA LYS A 36 3.26 18.33 9.85
C LYS A 36 4.35 18.71 10.87
N ILE A 37 4.15 18.42 12.16
CA ILE A 37 5.14 18.68 13.21
C ILE A 37 6.47 17.98 12.92
N PHE A 38 6.44 16.70 12.51
CA PHE A 38 7.66 15.97 12.18
C PHE A 38 8.37 16.57 10.97
N TYR A 39 7.62 16.92 9.93
CA TYR A 39 8.17 17.57 8.74
C TYR A 39 8.82 18.93 9.08
N GLU A 40 8.15 19.78 9.86
CA GLU A 40 8.67 21.08 10.29
C GLU A 40 9.94 20.95 11.16
N ASN A 41 10.14 19.81 11.80
CA ASN A 41 11.35 19.49 12.57
C ASN A 41 12.42 18.72 11.76
N GLY A 42 12.30 18.68 10.43
CA GLY A 42 13.29 18.10 9.53
C GLY A 42 13.31 16.56 9.49
N LEU A 43 12.25 15.91 9.98
CA LEU A 43 12.09 14.46 9.92
C LEU A 43 11.21 14.05 8.72
N ASP A 44 11.64 13.01 7.98
CA ASP A 44 10.78 12.44 6.93
C ASP A 44 9.60 11.70 7.58
N SER A 45 8.43 12.32 7.54
CA SER A 45 7.17 11.72 8.00
C SER A 45 6.28 11.32 6.81
N GLY A 46 6.86 10.71 5.78
CA GLY A 46 6.20 10.43 4.52
C GLY A 46 4.78 9.89 4.68
N TYR A 47 3.85 10.43 3.90
CA TYR A 47 2.50 9.90 3.80
C TYR A 47 2.59 8.52 3.15
N TRP A 48 2.31 7.49 3.92
CA TRP A 48 2.54 6.11 3.53
C TRP A 48 1.69 5.67 2.33
N ALA A 49 0.54 6.31 2.13
CA ALA A 49 -0.40 5.92 1.09
C ALA A 49 0.16 6.10 -0.34
N TYR A 50 0.95 7.12 -0.59
CA TYR A 50 1.37 7.48 -1.94
C TYR A 50 2.74 8.16 -1.98
N LYS A 51 3.78 7.44 -1.63
CA LYS A 51 5.04 7.75 -2.29
C LYS A 51 4.85 7.27 -3.73
N PRO A 52 5.00 8.13 -4.74
CA PRO A 52 5.30 7.67 -6.07
C PRO A 52 6.67 6.99 -5.95
N HIS A 53 6.67 5.76 -5.49
CA HIS A 53 7.84 4.93 -5.47
C HIS A 53 8.14 4.67 -6.93
N HIS A 54 8.98 5.54 -7.51
CA HIS A 54 9.81 5.20 -8.63
C HIS A 54 9.21 4.09 -9.53
N TYR A 55 8.00 4.29 -10.08
CA TYR A 55 7.37 3.37 -11.01
C TYR A 55 7.26 1.90 -10.52
N THR A 56 7.26 1.67 -9.21
CA THR A 56 7.15 0.32 -8.67
C THR A 56 5.86 0.13 -7.89
N ARG A 57 5.13 -0.89 -8.26
CA ARG A 57 3.95 -1.35 -7.52
C ARG A 57 4.33 -1.90 -6.14
N CYS A 58 3.34 -2.11 -5.30
CA CYS A 58 3.49 -2.75 -4.00
C CYS A 58 4.26 -4.08 -4.12
N TYR A 59 5.02 -4.45 -3.10
CA TYR A 59 5.72 -5.75 -3.08
C TYR A 59 4.75 -6.93 -3.25
N ALA A 60 3.51 -6.81 -2.81
CA ALA A 60 2.49 -7.84 -2.98
C ALA A 60 2.17 -8.15 -4.46
N ASP A 61 2.44 -7.21 -5.38
CA ASP A 61 2.27 -7.42 -6.82
C ASP A 61 3.44 -8.18 -7.46
N LYS A 62 4.53 -8.40 -6.72
CA LYS A 62 5.73 -9.07 -7.25
C LYS A 62 5.67 -10.57 -6.97
N LEU A 63 5.92 -11.39 -7.99
CA LEU A 63 5.80 -12.84 -7.90
C LEU A 63 6.63 -13.44 -6.75
N HIS A 64 7.87 -12.98 -6.60
CA HIS A 64 8.85 -13.54 -5.65
C HIS A 64 8.92 -12.80 -4.30
N GLN A 65 7.87 -12.06 -3.92
CA GLN A 65 7.79 -11.41 -2.61
C GLN A 65 6.56 -11.87 -1.86
N TYR A 66 6.77 -12.30 -0.61
CA TYR A 66 5.76 -12.86 0.28
C TYR A 66 6.16 -12.70 1.74
N ALA A 67 5.22 -12.90 2.64
CA ALA A 67 5.43 -12.93 4.08
C ALA A 67 5.28 -14.37 4.58
N ILE A 68 6.22 -14.82 5.41
CA ILE A 68 6.15 -16.11 6.08
C ILE A 68 5.77 -15.84 7.53
N ASN A 69 4.70 -16.48 8.00
CA ASN A 69 4.27 -16.41 9.38
C ASN A 69 5.07 -17.40 10.25
N TYR A 70 5.06 -17.21 11.56
CA TYR A 70 5.80 -18.05 12.53
C TYR A 70 5.45 -19.54 12.46
N ASP A 71 4.27 -19.87 11.97
CA ASP A 71 3.76 -21.26 11.82
C ASP A 71 4.05 -21.87 10.43
N GLY A 72 4.89 -21.22 9.64
CA GLY A 72 5.27 -21.64 8.29
C GLY A 72 4.22 -21.34 7.20
N ARG A 73 3.06 -20.76 7.52
CA ARG A 73 2.11 -20.31 6.50
C ARG A 73 2.66 -19.12 5.72
N VAL A 74 2.47 -19.15 4.41
CA VAL A 74 2.97 -18.11 3.50
C VAL A 74 1.80 -17.28 2.98
N PHE A 75 1.96 -15.96 3.03
CA PHE A 75 0.96 -14.97 2.64
C PHE A 75 1.54 -13.96 1.66
N LYS A 76 0.69 -13.33 0.87
CA LYS A 76 1.14 -12.36 -0.12
C LYS A 76 1.36 -10.96 0.44
N CYS A 77 0.70 -10.62 1.55
CA CYS A 77 0.72 -9.28 2.11
C CYS A 77 0.74 -9.31 3.64
N THR A 78 1.52 -8.44 4.26
CA THR A 78 1.55 -8.26 5.72
C THR A 78 0.40 -7.44 6.27
N ALA A 79 -0.33 -6.72 5.39
CA ALA A 79 -1.44 -5.84 5.77
C ALA A 79 -2.82 -6.49 5.58
N GLN A 80 -2.87 -7.82 5.53
CA GLN A 80 -4.12 -8.60 5.52
C GLN A 80 -4.27 -9.36 6.83
N ASP A 81 -5.48 -9.84 7.12
CA ASP A 81 -5.66 -10.86 8.15
C ASP A 81 -4.99 -12.16 7.69
N TYR A 82 -4.51 -12.96 8.61
CA TYR A 82 -3.81 -14.22 8.34
C TYR A 82 -4.78 -15.42 8.37
N GLY A 83 -5.95 -15.25 7.72
CA GLY A 83 -6.94 -16.31 7.57
C GLY A 83 -6.44 -17.48 6.69
N ASP A 84 -6.96 -18.68 6.93
CA ASP A 84 -6.56 -19.89 6.19
C ASP A 84 -6.89 -19.81 4.69
N ASP A 85 -7.92 -19.07 4.33
CA ASP A 85 -8.33 -18.82 2.94
C ASP A 85 -7.35 -17.93 2.14
N LYS A 86 -6.38 -17.33 2.83
CA LYS A 86 -5.35 -16.44 2.25
C LYS A 86 -3.95 -17.06 2.19
N VAL A 87 -3.84 -18.30 2.60
CA VAL A 87 -2.57 -19.03 2.60
C VAL A 87 -2.19 -19.41 1.17
N ILE A 88 -1.17 -18.74 0.64
CA ILE A 88 -0.65 -19.00 -0.72
C ILE A 88 0.40 -20.11 -0.76
N GLY A 89 0.85 -20.59 0.38
CA GLY A 89 1.81 -21.69 0.48
C GLY A 89 2.17 -22.01 1.93
N ARG A 90 3.00 -23.03 2.08
CA ARG A 90 3.54 -23.45 3.37
C ARG A 90 5.04 -23.75 3.24
N LEU A 91 5.82 -23.20 4.15
CA LEU A 91 7.24 -23.47 4.27
C LEU A 91 7.43 -24.90 4.83
N ASN A 92 8.25 -25.70 4.18
CA ASN A 92 8.68 -27.03 4.62
C ASN A 92 9.95 -26.93 5.46
N ASP A 93 10.26 -27.99 6.20
CA ASP A 93 11.47 -28.07 7.04
C ASP A 93 12.78 -28.00 6.24
N ASP A 94 12.75 -28.39 4.98
CA ASP A 94 13.89 -28.32 4.05
C ASP A 94 14.11 -26.91 3.44
N GLY A 95 13.29 -25.92 3.84
CA GLY A 95 13.35 -24.56 3.33
C GLY A 95 12.62 -24.34 2.01
N THR A 96 12.03 -25.37 1.40
CA THR A 96 11.20 -25.22 0.22
C THR A 96 9.80 -24.75 0.58
N ILE A 97 9.06 -24.19 -0.39
CA ILE A 97 7.67 -23.79 -0.18
C ILE A 97 6.74 -24.65 -1.04
N LYS A 98 5.79 -25.31 -0.39
CA LYS A 98 4.67 -25.95 -1.07
C LYS A 98 3.63 -24.89 -1.39
N TRP A 99 3.51 -24.53 -2.67
CA TRP A 99 2.62 -23.47 -3.13
C TRP A 99 1.18 -23.93 -3.33
N ASN A 100 0.24 -23.04 -3.02
CA ASN A 100 -1.14 -23.13 -3.47
C ASN A 100 -1.23 -22.47 -4.86
N ASN A 101 -0.89 -23.24 -5.91
CA ASN A 101 -0.84 -22.73 -7.26
C ASN A 101 -2.19 -22.22 -7.77
N TYR A 102 -3.29 -22.82 -7.31
CA TYR A 102 -4.63 -22.35 -7.66
C TYR A 102 -4.86 -20.93 -7.14
N LEU A 103 -4.63 -20.69 -5.86
CA LEU A 103 -4.82 -19.38 -5.26
C LEU A 103 -3.87 -18.33 -5.84
N LEU A 104 -2.63 -18.72 -6.14
CA LEU A 104 -1.66 -17.83 -6.80
C LEU A 104 -2.11 -17.47 -8.21
N SER A 105 -2.59 -18.44 -9.01
CA SER A 105 -3.09 -18.16 -10.35
C SER A 105 -4.29 -17.22 -10.32
N GLU A 106 -5.25 -17.45 -9.44
CA GLU A 106 -6.40 -16.56 -9.24
C GLU A 106 -5.99 -15.14 -8.84
N LEU A 107 -5.01 -15.02 -7.93
CA LEU A 107 -4.52 -13.74 -7.45
C LEU A 107 -3.88 -12.91 -8.60
N PHE A 108 -3.14 -13.57 -9.48
CA PHE A 108 -2.45 -12.92 -10.60
C PHE A 108 -3.20 -12.95 -11.93
N ALA A 109 -4.38 -13.60 -11.98
CA ALA A 109 -5.18 -13.73 -13.20
C ALA A 109 -5.66 -12.38 -13.77
N HIS A 110 -5.73 -11.36 -12.94
CA HIS A 110 -6.28 -10.06 -13.31
C HIS A 110 -5.28 -8.93 -13.11
N SER A 111 -5.08 -8.18 -14.18
CA SER A 111 -4.23 -6.99 -14.18
C SER A 111 -5.05 -5.71 -13.91
N THR A 112 -4.33 -4.62 -13.69
CA THR A 112 -4.94 -3.28 -13.66
C THR A 112 -5.60 -2.93 -15.00
N PHE A 113 -5.09 -3.48 -16.10
CA PHE A 113 -5.59 -3.21 -17.46
C PHE A 113 -6.90 -3.96 -17.78
N ASP A 114 -7.36 -4.84 -16.91
CA ASP A 114 -8.70 -5.45 -17.00
C ASP A 114 -9.80 -4.59 -16.37
N ASN A 115 -9.45 -3.43 -15.82
CA ASN A 115 -10.37 -2.52 -15.16
C ASN A 115 -10.53 -1.23 -15.97
N GLU A 116 -11.67 -1.08 -16.63
CA GLU A 116 -11.99 0.09 -17.46
C GLU A 116 -11.87 1.42 -16.70
N ARG A 117 -12.25 1.45 -15.43
CA ARG A 117 -12.09 2.64 -14.60
C ARG A 117 -10.61 3.05 -14.49
N CYS A 118 -9.71 2.09 -14.41
CA CYS A 118 -8.27 2.36 -14.37
C CYS A 118 -7.75 2.81 -15.74
N LEU A 119 -8.17 2.15 -16.82
CA LEU A 119 -7.77 2.50 -18.19
C LEU A 119 -8.13 3.95 -18.55
N ASN A 120 -9.29 4.41 -18.10
CA ASN A 120 -9.76 5.77 -18.35
C ASN A 120 -9.26 6.80 -17.31
N CYS A 121 -8.39 6.39 -16.37
CA CYS A 121 -7.94 7.26 -15.29
C CYS A 121 -6.62 7.95 -15.62
N LYS A 122 -6.61 9.27 -15.60
CA LYS A 122 -5.40 10.10 -15.82
C LYS A 122 -4.29 9.86 -14.79
N ALA A 123 -4.63 9.33 -13.61
CA ALA A 123 -3.64 9.00 -12.57
C ALA A 123 -3.00 7.62 -12.75
N LEU A 124 -3.47 6.79 -13.69
CA LEU A 124 -2.97 5.42 -13.85
C LEU A 124 -1.45 5.32 -13.96
N PRO A 125 -0.74 6.18 -14.72
CA PRO A 125 0.72 6.09 -14.86
C PRO A 125 1.48 6.30 -13.54
N ILE A 126 0.86 6.95 -12.56
CA ILE A 126 1.45 7.21 -11.25
C ILE A 126 0.88 6.26 -10.20
N CYS A 127 -0.42 6.03 -10.22
CA CYS A 127 -1.14 5.18 -9.27
C CYS A 127 -0.87 3.68 -9.50
N MET A 128 -0.65 3.26 -10.74
CA MET A 128 -0.43 1.87 -11.15
C MET A 128 -1.61 0.91 -10.85
N GLY A 129 -2.76 1.44 -10.41
CA GLY A 129 -3.97 0.68 -10.16
C GLY A 129 -4.18 0.24 -8.71
N PRO A 130 -5.24 -0.53 -8.45
CA PRO A 130 -5.62 -0.99 -7.12
C PRO A 130 -4.62 -2.00 -6.55
N CYS A 131 -4.63 -2.14 -5.22
CA CYS A 131 -3.91 -3.20 -4.53
C CYS A 131 -4.37 -4.58 -5.02
N ILE A 132 -3.42 -5.47 -5.37
CA ILE A 132 -3.73 -6.80 -5.89
C ILE A 132 -4.63 -7.61 -4.94
N ILE A 133 -4.37 -7.54 -3.63
CA ILE A 133 -5.17 -8.26 -2.63
C ILE A 133 -6.61 -7.75 -2.61
N ARG A 134 -6.80 -6.43 -2.54
CA ARG A 134 -8.15 -5.84 -2.53
C ARG A 134 -8.89 -6.05 -3.84
N ASN A 135 -8.17 -6.05 -4.96
CA ASN A 135 -8.72 -6.39 -6.27
C ASN A 135 -9.24 -7.83 -6.28
N PHE A 136 -8.42 -8.78 -5.83
CA PHE A 136 -8.78 -10.18 -5.71
C PHE A 136 -9.99 -10.39 -4.78
N GLU A 137 -9.98 -9.82 -3.58
CA GLU A 137 -11.07 -9.92 -2.61
C GLU A 137 -12.39 -9.33 -3.15
N ALA A 138 -12.32 -8.20 -3.84
CA ALA A 138 -13.48 -7.57 -4.47
C ALA A 138 -14.09 -8.47 -5.54
N ARG A 139 -13.27 -9.02 -6.43
CA ARG A 139 -13.72 -9.95 -7.49
C ARG A 139 -14.33 -11.20 -6.90
N LYS A 140 -13.67 -11.83 -5.93
CA LYS A 140 -14.17 -13.03 -5.24
C LYS A 140 -15.52 -12.82 -4.57
N SER A 141 -15.78 -11.62 -4.06
CA SER A 141 -17.02 -11.27 -3.39
C SER A 141 -18.06 -10.55 -4.26
N GLY A 142 -17.78 -10.38 -5.57
CA GLY A 142 -18.66 -9.66 -6.49
C GLY A 142 -18.82 -8.16 -6.17
N ARG A 143 -17.92 -7.60 -5.38
CA ARG A 143 -17.92 -6.18 -5.02
C ARG A 143 -17.19 -5.33 -6.07
N PRO A 144 -17.50 -4.05 -6.19
CA PRO A 144 -16.75 -3.13 -7.01
C PRO A 144 -15.26 -3.11 -6.60
N ILE A 145 -14.36 -3.06 -7.59
CA ILE A 145 -12.93 -2.98 -7.34
C ILE A 145 -12.63 -1.63 -6.67
N PRO A 146 -12.04 -1.62 -5.47
CA PRO A 146 -11.79 -0.39 -4.73
C PRO A 146 -10.75 0.48 -5.43
N CYS A 147 -11.00 1.76 -5.50
CA CYS A 147 -10.03 2.74 -5.94
C CYS A 147 -9.51 3.53 -4.74
N VAL A 148 -8.25 3.89 -4.76
CA VAL A 148 -7.64 4.71 -3.71
C VAL A 148 -8.26 6.10 -3.61
N PHE A 149 -8.84 6.58 -4.71
CA PHE A 149 -9.53 7.87 -4.79
C PHE A 149 -11.02 7.78 -4.42
N ASP A 150 -11.53 6.61 -4.04
CA ASP A 150 -12.88 6.48 -3.45
C ASP A 150 -12.93 7.03 -2.02
N ASN A 151 -11.76 7.23 -1.41
CA ASN A 151 -11.70 7.85 -0.10
C ASN A 151 -11.83 9.38 -0.25
N VAL A 152 -12.87 9.95 0.33
CA VAL A 152 -13.21 11.40 0.29
C VAL A 152 -12.05 12.29 0.76
N GLN A 153 -11.13 11.74 1.53
CA GLN A 153 -9.99 12.47 2.10
C GLN A 153 -8.78 12.60 1.15
N TYR A 154 -8.79 11.86 0.05
CA TYR A 154 -7.69 11.87 -0.89
C TYR A 154 -8.20 11.96 -2.33
N SER A 155 -8.44 13.18 -2.77
CA SER A 155 -8.93 13.41 -4.12
C SER A 155 -7.83 13.20 -5.16
N LEU A 156 -8.21 12.86 -6.39
CA LEU A 156 -7.30 12.81 -7.53
C LEU A 156 -6.55 14.13 -7.70
N GLN A 157 -7.23 15.26 -7.48
CA GLN A 157 -6.64 16.60 -7.57
C GLN A 157 -5.53 16.80 -6.54
N SER A 158 -5.79 16.47 -5.26
CA SER A 158 -4.78 16.55 -4.20
C SER A 158 -3.57 15.68 -4.51
N PHE A 159 -3.79 14.48 -5.01
CA PHE A 159 -2.73 13.57 -5.44
C PHE A 159 -1.85 14.15 -6.54
N ILE A 160 -2.44 14.74 -7.57
CA ILE A 160 -1.71 15.37 -8.69
C ILE A 160 -0.90 16.56 -8.19
N ILE A 161 -1.52 17.45 -7.40
CA ILE A 161 -0.87 18.65 -6.86
C ILE A 161 0.32 18.26 -5.98
N GLU A 162 0.15 17.36 -5.02
CA GLU A 162 1.24 16.93 -4.16
C GLU A 162 2.40 16.30 -4.93
N ASN A 163 2.11 15.50 -5.96
CA ASN A 163 3.15 14.92 -6.79
C ASN A 163 3.87 15.98 -7.63
N ALA A 164 3.16 16.96 -8.15
CA ALA A 164 3.75 18.05 -8.89
C ALA A 164 4.65 18.94 -7.99
N GLN A 165 4.20 19.23 -6.77
CA GLN A 165 4.99 19.98 -5.77
C GLN A 165 6.26 19.23 -5.37
N LYS A 166 6.15 17.92 -5.06
CA LYS A 166 7.31 17.09 -4.72
C LYS A 166 8.35 17.00 -5.83
N ARG A 167 7.93 17.15 -7.08
CA ARG A 167 8.82 17.18 -8.26
C ARG A 167 9.27 18.58 -8.64
N HIS A 168 8.94 19.59 -7.83
CA HIS A 168 9.23 21.01 -8.11
C HIS A 168 8.67 21.50 -9.46
N LEU A 169 7.59 20.89 -9.96
CA LEU A 169 6.93 21.27 -11.20
C LEU A 169 5.99 22.46 -10.98
N ILE A 170 5.50 22.64 -9.76
CA ILE A 170 4.69 23.77 -9.32
C ILE A 170 5.16 24.22 -7.93
N LYS A 171 4.93 25.50 -7.60
CA LYS A 171 5.22 26.09 -6.28
C LYS A 171 4.07 25.90 -5.31
#